data_aadac7a3b5247a40c996da3d1b5570d5
#
_entry.id   aadac7a3b5247a40c996da3d1b5570d5
#
_cell.length_a   1.000
_cell.length_b   1.000
_cell.length_c   1.000
_cell.angle_alpha   90.00
_cell.angle_beta   90.00
_cell.angle_gamma   90.00
#
_symmetry.space_group_name_H-M   'P 1'
#
loop_
_entity.id
_entity.type
_entity.pdbx_description
1 polymer ?
#
loop_
_entity_poly.entity_id
_entity_poly.type
_entity_poly.pdbx_seq_one_letter_code
_entity_poly.pdbx_strand_id
1 'polypeptide(L)'
;MSEELKNSPVENFDWDAFEKGEVYGDKSHDELVNTYDQSLNTVKDKEVIEGTVIALNKREVVVNIGYKSDGIIPMSEFRYNPDLKIGDKVEVYIENQEDKKGQLVLSHKKARATRSWDRVNSALENDEIIKGYIKCRTKGGM
;
A
#
# COMPACT_ATOMS: atom_id res chain seq x y z
N MET A 1 -26.38 16.61 31.64
CA MET A 1 -26.33 15.72 30.45
C MET A 1 -27.16 16.36 29.35
N SER A 2 -26.73 17.49 28.72
CA SER A 2 -27.42 18.17 27.61
C SER A 2 -26.65 19.42 27.14
N GLU A 3 -25.32 19.42 27.03
CA GLU A 3 -24.56 20.57 26.55
C GLU A 3 -23.69 20.32 25.31
N GLU A 4 -23.70 19.10 24.72
CA GLU A 4 -22.83 18.79 23.59
C GLU A 4 -23.48 18.86 22.20
N LEU A 5 -24.73 19.33 22.08
CA LEU A 5 -25.47 19.40 20.81
C LEU A 5 -25.63 20.80 20.24
N LYS A 6 -24.95 21.82 20.79
CA LYS A 6 -25.12 23.22 20.35
C LYS A 6 -24.06 23.73 19.36
N ASN A 7 -23.15 22.91 18.90
CA ASN A 7 -22.21 23.28 17.83
C ASN A 7 -22.44 22.44 16.58
N SER A 8 -23.64 22.49 16.02
CA SER A 8 -23.82 22.02 14.65
C SER A 8 -23.23 23.09 13.71
N PRO A 9 -22.29 22.73 12.81
CA PRO A 9 -21.65 23.68 11.89
C PRO A 9 -22.64 24.30 10.89
N VAL A 10 -23.91 23.97 10.95
CA VAL A 10 -24.95 24.38 10.00
C VAL A 10 -25.64 25.69 10.40
N GLU A 11 -25.61 26.10 11.67
CA GLU A 11 -26.33 27.30 12.14
C GLU A 11 -25.64 28.64 11.80
N ASN A 12 -24.33 28.61 11.46
CA ASN A 12 -23.57 29.80 11.07
C ASN A 12 -22.95 29.67 9.67
N PHE A 13 -23.55 28.86 8.80
CA PHE A 13 -23.03 28.68 7.45
C PHE A 13 -23.46 29.87 6.57
N ASP A 14 -22.49 30.66 6.11
CA ASP A 14 -22.71 31.81 5.24
C ASP A 14 -22.84 31.36 3.77
N TRP A 15 -24.08 31.30 3.31
CA TRP A 15 -24.40 30.87 1.94
C TRP A 15 -23.94 31.91 0.90
N ASP A 16 -23.91 33.21 1.22
CA ASP A 16 -23.47 34.24 0.31
C ASP A 16 -21.94 34.19 0.10
N ALA A 17 -21.20 33.88 1.14
CA ALA A 17 -19.75 33.64 1.05
C ALA A 17 -19.44 32.33 0.29
N PHE A 18 -20.28 31.32 0.44
CA PHE A 18 -20.13 30.06 -0.30
C PHE A 18 -20.35 30.24 -1.80
N GLU A 19 -21.39 30.97 -2.22
CA GLU A 19 -21.65 31.23 -3.64
C GLU A 19 -20.53 32.11 -4.28
N LYS A 20 -19.89 32.97 -3.51
CA LYS A 20 -18.73 33.76 -3.95
C LYS A 20 -17.40 33.00 -3.93
N GLY A 21 -17.39 31.78 -3.44
CA GLY A 21 -16.17 30.96 -3.34
C GLY A 21 -15.23 31.36 -2.20
N GLU A 22 -15.68 32.21 -1.27
CA GLU A 22 -14.88 32.78 -0.16
C GLU A 22 -14.82 31.83 1.08
N VAL A 23 -15.60 30.73 1.10
CA VAL A 23 -15.77 29.87 2.28
C VAL A 23 -14.57 28.96 2.55
N TYR A 24 -13.69 28.77 1.57
CA TYR A 24 -12.57 27.84 1.71
C TYR A 24 -11.29 28.45 2.27
N GLY A 25 -11.38 29.67 2.85
CA GLY A 25 -10.21 30.36 3.40
C GLY A 25 -9.15 30.66 2.33
N ASP A 26 -8.07 31.33 2.71
CA ASP A 26 -6.99 31.77 1.81
C ASP A 26 -6.17 30.64 1.10
N LYS A 27 -6.69 29.42 1.07
CA LYS A 27 -6.04 28.35 0.29
C LYS A 27 -6.46 28.47 -1.16
N SER A 28 -5.50 28.73 -2.02
CA SER A 28 -5.74 28.76 -3.46
C SER A 28 -6.30 27.42 -3.96
N HIS A 29 -7.14 27.47 -4.98
CA HIS A 29 -7.69 26.27 -5.62
C HIS A 29 -6.58 25.24 -5.95
N ASP A 30 -5.42 25.72 -6.37
CA ASP A 30 -4.27 24.91 -6.70
C ASP A 30 -3.67 24.18 -5.49
N GLU A 31 -3.68 24.80 -4.29
CA GLU A 31 -3.24 24.13 -3.06
C GLU A 31 -4.21 23.04 -2.61
N LEU A 32 -5.51 23.26 -2.79
CA LEU A 32 -6.53 22.25 -2.49
C LEU A 32 -6.44 21.08 -3.45
N VAL A 33 -6.24 21.33 -4.75
CA VAL A 33 -6.04 20.28 -5.76
C VAL A 33 -4.76 19.50 -5.45
N ASN A 34 -3.65 20.15 -5.18
CA ASN A 34 -2.40 19.47 -4.81
C ASN A 34 -2.52 18.63 -3.53
N THR A 35 -3.25 19.14 -2.52
CA THR A 35 -3.50 18.38 -1.28
C THR A 35 -4.40 17.17 -1.56
N TYR A 36 -5.38 17.32 -2.44
CA TYR A 36 -6.27 16.25 -2.86
C TYR A 36 -5.51 15.17 -3.65
N ASP A 37 -4.69 15.58 -4.61
CA ASP A 37 -3.86 14.68 -5.41
C ASP A 37 -2.83 13.92 -4.55
N GLN A 38 -2.26 14.56 -3.53
CA GLN A 38 -1.38 13.92 -2.55
C GLN A 38 -2.11 12.92 -1.63
N SER A 39 -3.40 13.14 -1.37
CA SER A 39 -4.21 12.22 -0.57
C SER A 39 -4.70 11.00 -1.34
N LEU A 40 -4.72 11.10 -2.68
CA LEU A 40 -5.02 9.97 -3.56
C LEU A 40 -3.78 9.10 -3.72
N ASN A 41 -3.66 8.09 -2.91
CA ASN A 41 -2.69 7.02 -3.12
C ASN A 41 -3.06 6.26 -4.40
N THR A 42 -2.62 6.78 -5.55
CA THR A 42 -2.76 6.07 -6.83
C THR A 42 -1.76 4.93 -6.84
N VAL A 43 -2.23 3.78 -6.46
CA VAL A 43 -1.47 2.54 -6.51
C VAL A 43 -1.38 2.08 -7.96
N LYS A 44 -0.16 1.96 -8.49
CA LYS A 44 0.07 1.45 -9.84
C LYS A 44 0.14 -0.08 -9.83
N ASP A 45 -0.38 -0.69 -10.89
CA ASP A 45 -0.18 -2.14 -11.11
C ASP A 45 1.30 -2.45 -11.24
N LYS A 46 1.69 -3.62 -10.76
CA LYS A 46 3.06 -4.14 -10.82
C LYS A 46 4.08 -3.37 -9.97
N GLU A 47 3.66 -2.68 -8.96
CA GLU A 47 4.53 -1.99 -8.01
C GLU A 47 4.68 -2.79 -6.71
N VAL A 48 5.85 -2.67 -6.07
CA VAL A 48 6.11 -3.24 -4.75
C VAL A 48 5.82 -2.17 -3.71
N ILE A 49 4.87 -2.44 -2.81
CA ILE A 49 4.44 -1.52 -1.76
C ILE A 49 4.57 -2.18 -0.39
N GLU A 50 4.81 -1.37 0.63
CA GLU A 50 4.72 -1.83 2.01
C GLU A 50 3.26 -1.83 2.47
N GLY A 51 2.81 -2.97 2.97
CA GLY A 51 1.50 -3.13 3.58
C GLY A 51 1.62 -3.54 5.05
N THR A 52 0.55 -3.32 5.81
CA THR A 52 0.45 -3.73 7.21
C THR A 52 -0.50 -4.91 7.33
N VAL A 53 -0.09 -5.94 8.05
CA VAL A 53 -0.94 -7.12 8.31
C VAL A 53 -2.04 -6.75 9.30
N ILE A 54 -3.30 -6.87 8.87
CA ILE A 54 -4.48 -6.57 9.71
C ILE A 54 -5.04 -7.84 10.34
N ALA A 55 -5.12 -8.90 9.55
CA ALA A 55 -5.67 -10.16 10.02
C ALA A 55 -4.86 -11.35 9.50
N LEU A 56 -4.76 -12.35 10.33
CA LEU A 56 -4.01 -13.57 10.05
C LEU A 56 -4.92 -14.78 10.24
N ASN A 57 -5.23 -15.46 9.16
CA ASN A 57 -6.00 -16.68 9.14
C ASN A 57 -5.09 -17.88 8.85
N LYS A 58 -5.58 -19.10 9.08
CA LYS A 58 -4.82 -20.33 8.80
C LYS A 58 -4.45 -20.51 7.32
N ARG A 59 -5.16 -19.89 6.40
CA ARG A 59 -4.98 -20.04 4.94
C ARG A 59 -4.58 -18.75 4.25
N GLU A 60 -4.98 -17.60 4.79
CA GLU A 60 -4.91 -16.30 4.14
C GLU A 60 -4.47 -15.23 5.15
N VAL A 61 -3.71 -14.28 4.66
CA VAL A 61 -3.26 -13.09 5.39
C VAL A 61 -3.90 -11.88 4.74
N VAL A 62 -4.57 -11.05 5.52
CA VAL A 62 -5.15 -9.79 5.05
C VAL A 62 -4.18 -8.66 5.33
N VAL A 63 -3.82 -7.94 4.28
CA VAL A 63 -2.85 -6.84 4.31
C VAL A 63 -3.50 -5.55 3.83
N ASN A 64 -3.37 -4.51 4.62
CA ASN A 64 -3.78 -3.16 4.24
C ASN A 64 -2.58 -2.42 3.64
N ILE A 65 -2.79 -1.86 2.47
CA ILE A 65 -1.79 -1.06 1.73
C ILE A 65 -2.16 0.41 1.65
N GLY A 66 -3.18 0.86 2.40
CA GLY A 66 -3.69 2.23 2.33
C GLY A 66 -4.50 2.53 1.06
N TYR A 67 -4.98 1.50 0.37
CA TYR A 67 -5.84 1.64 -0.81
C TYR A 67 -7.32 1.40 -0.46
N LYS A 68 -8.21 1.58 -1.44
CA LYS A 68 -9.67 1.41 -1.33
C LYS A 68 -10.09 0.07 -0.70
N SER A 69 -9.35 -1.00 -0.94
CA SER A 69 -9.65 -2.34 -0.44
C SER A 69 -8.41 -3.03 0.11
N ASP A 70 -8.63 -3.93 1.06
CA ASP A 70 -7.57 -4.76 1.62
C ASP A 70 -7.19 -5.87 0.65
N GLY A 71 -5.92 -6.24 0.65
CA GLY A 71 -5.41 -7.32 -0.18
C GLY A 71 -5.32 -8.63 0.55
N ILE A 72 -5.51 -9.73 -0.17
CA ILE A 72 -5.41 -11.08 0.37
C ILE A 72 -4.19 -11.77 -0.22
N ILE A 73 -3.40 -12.39 0.66
CA ILE A 73 -2.21 -13.16 0.31
C ILE A 73 -2.35 -14.57 0.91
N PRO A 74 -2.13 -15.64 0.15
CA PRO A 74 -2.15 -16.98 0.70
C PRO A 74 -1.00 -17.19 1.71
N MET A 75 -1.28 -17.83 2.85
CA MET A 75 -0.30 -18.11 3.91
C MET A 75 0.90 -18.93 3.40
N SER A 76 0.74 -19.67 2.30
CA SER A 76 1.83 -20.41 1.66
C SER A 76 2.99 -19.56 1.18
N GLU A 77 2.77 -18.27 0.91
CA GLU A 77 3.82 -17.34 0.48
C GLU A 77 4.69 -16.84 1.64
N PHE A 78 4.17 -16.94 2.87
CA PHE A 78 4.89 -16.55 4.09
C PHE A 78 5.68 -17.67 4.76
N ARG A 79 5.94 -18.80 4.06
CA ARG A 79 6.72 -19.92 4.60
C ARG A 79 8.10 -19.54 5.14
N TYR A 80 8.65 -18.43 4.67
CA TYR A 80 9.96 -17.94 5.11
C TYR A 80 9.87 -16.99 6.31
N ASN A 81 8.67 -16.61 6.73
CA ASN A 81 8.39 -15.72 7.84
C ASN A 81 7.33 -16.35 8.75
N PRO A 82 7.68 -17.41 9.50
CA PRO A 82 6.71 -18.13 10.34
C PRO A 82 6.22 -17.31 11.53
N ASP A 83 6.95 -16.27 11.93
CA ASP A 83 6.66 -15.41 13.09
C ASP A 83 5.83 -14.17 12.74
N LEU A 84 5.09 -14.20 11.62
CA LEU A 84 4.26 -13.09 11.18
C LEU A 84 3.16 -12.77 12.21
N LYS A 85 3.09 -11.51 12.62
CA LYS A 85 2.12 -11.01 13.59
C LYS A 85 1.22 -9.95 12.97
N ILE A 86 0.05 -9.76 13.58
CA ILE A 86 -0.83 -8.64 13.23
C ILE A 86 -0.12 -7.33 13.58
N GLY A 87 -0.10 -6.40 12.64
CA GLY A 87 0.62 -5.14 12.75
C GLY A 87 2.01 -5.12 12.11
N ASP A 88 2.52 -6.27 11.63
CA ASP A 88 3.80 -6.32 10.95
C ASP A 88 3.73 -5.67 9.57
N LYS A 89 4.79 -4.98 9.19
CA LYS A 89 4.95 -4.44 7.84
C LYS A 89 5.51 -5.51 6.91
N VAL A 90 4.85 -5.71 5.79
CA VAL A 90 5.25 -6.68 4.77
C VAL A 90 5.28 -6.03 3.40
N GLU A 91 6.26 -6.41 2.60
CA GLU A 91 6.35 -5.98 1.22
C GLU A 91 5.48 -6.86 0.34
N VAL A 92 4.65 -6.23 -0.46
CA VAL A 92 3.69 -6.89 -1.32
C VAL A 92 3.75 -6.33 -2.73
N TYR A 93 3.62 -7.20 -3.69
CA TYR A 93 3.54 -6.88 -5.10
C TYR A 93 2.10 -6.92 -5.55
N ILE A 94 1.63 -5.89 -6.24
CA ILE A 94 0.27 -5.81 -6.74
C ILE A 94 0.21 -6.53 -8.08
N GLU A 95 -0.51 -7.65 -8.11
CA GLU A 95 -0.75 -8.38 -9.35
C GLU A 95 -1.91 -7.79 -10.13
N ASN A 96 -3.03 -7.57 -9.46
CA ASN A 96 -4.24 -6.97 -10.01
C ASN A 96 -4.92 -6.11 -8.96
N GLN A 97 -5.43 -4.95 -9.37
CA GLN A 97 -6.14 -4.03 -8.48
C GLN A 97 -7.55 -4.53 -8.12
N GLU A 98 -8.17 -5.31 -8.97
CA GLU A 98 -9.49 -5.88 -8.68
C GLU A 98 -9.61 -7.31 -9.23
N ASP A 99 -9.94 -8.24 -8.35
CA ASP A 99 -10.45 -9.55 -8.73
C ASP A 99 -11.97 -9.48 -8.93
N LYS A 100 -12.56 -10.56 -9.42
CA LYS A 100 -14.04 -10.71 -9.61
C LYS A 100 -14.84 -10.39 -8.34
N LYS A 101 -14.21 -10.36 -7.17
CA LYS A 101 -14.79 -10.03 -5.87
C LYS A 101 -14.49 -8.61 -5.40
N GLY A 102 -13.83 -7.79 -6.20
CA GLY A 102 -13.40 -6.44 -5.83
C GLY A 102 -12.27 -6.41 -4.79
N GLN A 103 -11.52 -7.50 -4.64
CA GLN A 103 -10.40 -7.62 -3.72
C GLN A 103 -9.08 -7.46 -4.47
N LEU A 104 -8.10 -6.84 -3.81
CA LEU A 104 -6.74 -6.73 -4.32
C LEU A 104 -6.04 -8.09 -4.28
N VAL A 105 -5.47 -8.47 -5.41
CA VAL A 105 -4.62 -9.66 -5.49
C VAL A 105 -3.18 -9.24 -5.29
N LEU A 106 -2.62 -9.63 -4.16
CA LEU A 106 -1.27 -9.33 -3.76
C LEU A 106 -0.40 -10.59 -3.75
N SER A 107 0.91 -10.44 -4.03
CA SER A 107 1.88 -11.52 -3.92
C SER A 107 3.13 -11.05 -3.17
N HIS A 108 3.41 -11.67 -2.03
CA HIS A 108 4.64 -11.47 -1.29
C HIS A 108 5.85 -12.14 -1.96
N LYS A 109 5.63 -13.29 -2.58
CA LYS A 109 6.68 -14.03 -3.30
C LYS A 109 7.26 -13.21 -4.46
N LYS A 110 6.40 -12.55 -5.26
CA LYS A 110 6.83 -11.68 -6.36
C LYS A 110 7.52 -10.42 -5.86
N ALA A 111 7.02 -9.78 -4.80
CA ALA A 111 7.66 -8.63 -4.17
C ALA A 111 9.10 -8.95 -3.77
N ARG A 112 9.28 -10.07 -3.09
CA ARG A 112 10.60 -10.52 -2.65
C ARG A 112 11.53 -10.84 -3.83
N ALA A 113 11.02 -11.44 -4.91
CA ALA A 113 11.81 -11.71 -6.11
C ALA A 113 12.27 -10.42 -6.79
N THR A 114 11.37 -9.45 -6.98
CA THR A 114 11.68 -8.13 -7.56
C THR A 114 12.74 -7.41 -6.74
N ARG A 115 12.56 -7.34 -5.42
CA ARG A 115 13.55 -6.71 -4.53
C ARG A 115 14.92 -7.41 -4.54
N SER A 116 14.92 -8.75 -4.66
CA SER A 116 16.18 -9.50 -4.80
C SER A 116 16.90 -9.14 -6.10
N TRP A 117 16.16 -8.93 -7.18
CA TRP A 117 16.72 -8.48 -8.46
C TRP A 117 17.27 -7.05 -8.37
N ASP A 118 16.54 -6.14 -7.77
CA ASP A 118 17.00 -4.76 -7.58
C ASP A 118 18.28 -4.72 -6.75
N ARG A 119 18.36 -5.54 -5.71
CA ARG A 119 19.57 -5.68 -4.89
C ARG A 119 20.76 -6.23 -5.71
N VAL A 120 20.52 -7.23 -6.57
CA VAL A 120 21.55 -7.79 -7.44
C VAL A 120 22.03 -6.75 -8.46
N ASN A 121 21.10 -5.99 -9.06
CA ASN A 121 21.46 -4.94 -10.01
C ASN A 121 22.27 -3.81 -9.34
N SER A 122 21.84 -3.35 -8.17
CA SER A 122 22.58 -2.34 -7.39
C SER A 122 23.97 -2.81 -6.98
N ALA A 123 24.09 -4.08 -6.61
CA ALA A 123 25.39 -4.66 -6.26
C ALA A 123 26.31 -4.81 -7.48
N LEU A 124 25.73 -5.06 -8.67
CA LEU A 124 26.51 -5.07 -9.91
C LEU A 124 27.05 -3.67 -10.25
N GLU A 125 26.23 -2.62 -10.05
CA GLU A 125 26.65 -1.22 -10.28
C GLU A 125 27.72 -0.76 -9.29
N ASN A 126 27.67 -1.26 -8.05
CA ASN A 126 28.62 -0.92 -6.97
C ASN A 126 29.82 -1.89 -6.88
N ASP A 127 29.92 -2.89 -7.75
CA ASP A 127 30.90 -3.98 -7.69
C ASP A 127 30.94 -4.72 -6.33
N GLU A 128 29.78 -4.86 -5.67
CA GLU A 128 29.67 -5.55 -4.39
C GLU A 128 29.59 -7.07 -4.55
N ILE A 129 30.27 -7.80 -3.65
CA ILE A 129 30.25 -9.27 -3.63
C ILE A 129 29.01 -9.75 -2.90
N ILE A 130 28.10 -10.44 -3.60
CA ILE A 130 26.89 -11.05 -3.01
C ILE A 130 27.14 -12.52 -2.71
N LYS A 131 26.76 -12.94 -1.49
CA LYS A 131 26.74 -14.37 -1.12
C LYS A 131 25.41 -15.00 -1.54
N GLY A 132 25.45 -16.05 -2.33
CA GLY A 132 24.27 -16.79 -2.76
C GLY A 132 24.38 -18.29 -2.49
N TYR A 133 23.25 -18.98 -2.45
CA TYR A 133 23.18 -20.44 -2.31
C TYR A 133 22.79 -21.06 -3.65
N ILE A 134 23.62 -21.96 -4.14
CA ILE A 134 23.35 -22.73 -5.37
C ILE A 134 22.30 -23.79 -5.04
N LYS A 135 21.15 -23.73 -5.71
CA LYS A 135 20.08 -24.72 -5.53
C LYS A 135 20.13 -25.86 -6.57
N CYS A 136 20.41 -25.53 -7.81
CA CYS A 136 20.45 -26.50 -8.89
C CYS A 136 21.30 -25.98 -10.08
N ARG A 137 21.76 -26.90 -10.88
CA ARG A 137 22.46 -26.62 -12.14
C ARG A 137 21.44 -26.48 -13.26
N THR A 138 21.55 -25.42 -14.05
CA THR A 138 20.73 -25.20 -15.25
C THR A 138 21.56 -25.31 -16.53
N LYS A 139 20.93 -25.31 -17.71
CA LYS A 139 21.66 -25.40 -19.00
C LYS A 139 22.57 -24.17 -19.25
N GLY A 140 22.29 -23.04 -18.62
CA GLY A 140 23.04 -21.77 -18.79
C GLY A 140 24.06 -21.52 -17.69
N GLY A 141 24.17 -22.36 -16.67
CA GLY A 141 25.07 -22.14 -15.53
C GLY A 141 24.49 -22.59 -14.18
N MET A 142 25.10 -22.09 -13.12
CA MET A 142 24.66 -22.30 -11.73
C MET A 142 24.07 -21.03 -11.17
#